data_45202ef56133c88bcc496110d2d1c8d8
#
_entry.id   45202ef56133c88bcc496110d2d1c8d8
#
_cell.length_a   1.000
_cell.length_b   1.000
_cell.length_c   1.000
_cell.angle_alpha   90.00
_cell.angle_beta   90.00
_cell.angle_gamma   90.00
#
_symmetry.space_group_name_H-M   'P 1'
#
loop_
_entity.id
_entity.type
_entity.pdbx_description
1 polymer ?
#
loop_
_entity_poly.entity_id
_entity_poly.type
_entity_poly.pdbx_seq_one_letter_code
_entity_poly.pdbx_strand_id
1 'polypeptide(L)'
;VFAVITWQVASGGPLRRLDERLDRTLTGHGPAALSQFLSDLGSMQVALPVLALAIGYAAWRGSRRQAVIAALTMVLVPLLVVPLKDWIARPGPLEAATGYYPSGHTATAMVAYGGAALLLAPHVRRRWPLPAAAGALTAATSIGLVLRGYHWPLDVMASWCLCGALLVVSSTVMHRSSSRTPRR
;
A
#
# COMPACT_ATOMS: atom_id res chain seq x y z
N VAL A 1 -2.90 -7.42 14.59
CA VAL A 1 -3.87 -7.56 13.49
C VAL A 1 -3.24 -8.33 12.34
N PHE A 2 -2.13 -7.89 11.72
CA PHE A 2 -1.50 -8.55 10.57
C PHE A 2 -1.24 -10.06 10.79
N ALA A 3 -0.59 -10.43 11.88
CA ALA A 3 -0.27 -11.83 12.20
C ALA A 3 -1.53 -12.72 12.31
N VAL A 4 -2.62 -12.18 12.88
CA VAL A 4 -3.89 -12.92 12.99
C VAL A 4 -4.52 -13.13 11.60
N ILE A 5 -4.54 -12.09 10.75
CA ILE A 5 -5.04 -12.22 9.37
C ILE A 5 -4.21 -13.25 8.61
N THR A 6 -2.87 -13.15 8.66
CA THR A 6 -1.97 -14.08 7.98
C THR A 6 -2.20 -15.53 8.44
N TRP A 7 -2.29 -15.75 9.74
CA TRP A 7 -2.57 -17.08 10.29
C TRP A 7 -3.91 -17.64 9.82
N GLN A 8 -4.97 -16.82 9.87
CA GLN A 8 -6.32 -17.24 9.42
C GLN A 8 -6.37 -17.55 7.92
N VAL A 9 -5.65 -16.79 7.11
CA VAL A 9 -5.55 -17.04 5.66
C VAL A 9 -4.75 -18.31 5.39
N ALA A 10 -3.60 -18.49 6.04
CA ALA A 10 -2.73 -19.65 5.85
C ALA A 10 -3.37 -20.96 6.31
N SER A 11 -4.09 -20.94 7.46
CA SER A 11 -4.72 -22.14 8.05
C SER A 11 -6.11 -22.48 7.46
N GLY A 12 -6.64 -21.69 6.51
CA GLY A 12 -8.01 -21.87 6.03
C GLY A 12 -9.08 -21.60 7.08
N GLY A 13 -8.78 -20.72 8.04
CA GLY A 13 -9.60 -20.45 9.21
C GLY A 13 -10.97 -19.81 8.92
N PRO A 14 -11.82 -19.61 9.94
CA PRO A 14 -13.16 -19.07 9.77
C PRO A 14 -13.16 -17.66 9.14
N LEU A 15 -12.16 -16.83 9.44
CA LEU A 15 -12.05 -15.50 8.87
C LEU A 15 -11.80 -15.55 7.35
N ARG A 16 -10.97 -16.49 6.88
CA ARG A 16 -10.78 -16.72 5.44
C ARG A 16 -12.07 -17.13 4.75
N ARG A 17 -12.86 -18.04 5.35
CA ARG A 17 -14.15 -18.46 4.79
C ARG A 17 -15.18 -17.34 4.71
N LEU A 18 -15.18 -16.45 5.71
CA LEU A 18 -16.02 -15.24 5.69
C LEU A 18 -15.58 -14.28 4.57
N ASP A 19 -14.29 -14.06 4.44
CA ASP A 19 -13.67 -13.25 3.40
C ASP A 19 -14.04 -13.70 1.97
N GLU A 20 -13.94 -15.01 1.73
CA GLU A 20 -14.31 -15.62 0.44
C GLU A 20 -15.83 -15.54 0.16
N ARG A 21 -16.68 -15.56 1.19
CA ARG A 21 -18.13 -15.32 1.03
C ARG A 21 -18.43 -13.87 0.72
N LEU A 22 -17.79 -12.95 1.45
CA LEU A 22 -17.95 -11.51 1.25
C LEU A 22 -17.51 -11.10 -0.16
N ASP A 23 -16.39 -11.59 -0.62
CA ASP A 23 -15.88 -11.30 -1.96
C ASP A 23 -16.87 -11.73 -3.06
N ARG A 24 -17.47 -12.93 -2.94
CA ARG A 24 -18.49 -13.40 -3.89
C ARG A 24 -19.71 -12.48 -3.98
N THR A 25 -20.01 -11.72 -2.93
CA THR A 25 -21.09 -10.73 -2.94
C THR A 25 -20.65 -9.38 -3.45
N LEU A 26 -19.36 -9.09 -3.51
CA LEU A 26 -18.80 -7.79 -3.92
C LEU A 26 -18.31 -7.80 -5.37
N THR A 27 -17.70 -8.92 -5.78
CA THR A 27 -17.12 -9.05 -7.12
C THR A 27 -18.15 -8.88 -8.22
N GLY A 28 -17.80 -8.07 -9.22
CA GLY A 28 -18.64 -7.79 -10.37
C GLY A 28 -19.71 -6.69 -10.15
N HIS A 29 -19.77 -6.11 -8.95
CA HIS A 29 -20.68 -5.00 -8.70
C HIS A 29 -20.13 -3.66 -9.16
N GLY A 30 -21.01 -2.84 -9.75
CA GLY A 30 -20.67 -1.50 -10.25
C GLY A 30 -20.09 -1.48 -11.67
N PRO A 31 -19.83 -0.27 -12.21
CA PRO A 31 -19.30 -0.11 -13.56
C PRO A 31 -17.88 -0.68 -13.69
N ALA A 32 -17.67 -1.63 -14.59
CA ALA A 32 -16.40 -2.32 -14.79
C ALA A 32 -15.23 -1.34 -15.12
N ALA A 33 -15.51 -0.30 -15.91
CA ALA A 33 -14.51 0.71 -16.24
C ALA A 33 -14.05 1.52 -15.00
N LEU A 34 -14.98 1.85 -14.10
CA LEU A 34 -14.66 2.56 -12.87
C LEU A 34 -13.82 1.70 -11.93
N SER A 35 -14.25 0.46 -11.67
CA SER A 35 -13.49 -0.43 -10.78
C SER A 35 -12.11 -0.77 -11.35
N GLN A 36 -11.97 -0.86 -12.68
CA GLN A 36 -10.67 -1.01 -13.34
C GLN A 36 -9.80 0.24 -13.11
N PHE A 37 -10.34 1.43 -13.40
CA PHE A 37 -9.61 2.68 -13.16
C PHE A 37 -9.15 2.81 -11.69
N LEU A 38 -10.01 2.46 -10.74
CA LEU A 38 -9.65 2.49 -9.32
C LEU A 38 -8.53 1.49 -8.99
N SER A 39 -8.58 0.27 -9.55
CA SER A 39 -7.53 -0.72 -9.32
C SER A 39 -6.18 -0.29 -9.91
N ASP A 40 -6.20 0.39 -11.07
CA ASP A 40 -5.01 0.85 -11.78
C ASP A 40 -4.26 1.97 -11.04
N LEU A 41 -4.93 2.69 -10.13
CA LEU A 41 -4.25 3.66 -9.25
C LEU A 41 -3.15 3.01 -8.42
N GLY A 42 -3.25 1.72 -8.10
CA GLY A 42 -2.21 0.98 -7.36
C GLY A 42 -1.18 0.30 -8.25
N SER A 43 -1.29 0.40 -9.56
CA SER A 43 -0.32 -0.15 -10.49
C SER A 43 1.04 0.56 -10.36
N MET A 44 2.12 -0.15 -10.67
CA MET A 44 3.47 0.43 -10.64
C MET A 44 3.60 1.59 -11.62
N GLN A 45 2.89 1.53 -12.75
CA GLN A 45 2.90 2.56 -13.79
C GLN A 45 2.30 3.89 -13.33
N VAL A 46 1.38 3.87 -12.35
CA VAL A 46 0.73 5.07 -11.80
C VAL A 46 1.36 5.49 -10.48
N ALA A 47 1.50 4.57 -9.54
CA ALA A 47 1.92 4.91 -8.18
C ALA A 47 3.42 5.25 -8.06
N LEU A 48 4.31 4.54 -8.80
CA LEU A 48 5.74 4.81 -8.71
C LEU A 48 6.15 6.18 -9.28
N PRO A 49 5.63 6.67 -10.41
CA PRO A 49 5.91 8.04 -10.86
C PRO A 49 5.52 9.10 -9.83
N VAL A 50 4.40 8.96 -9.13
CA VAL A 50 4.00 9.90 -8.08
C VAL A 50 5.03 9.93 -6.95
N LEU A 51 5.49 8.77 -6.48
CA LEU A 51 6.53 8.70 -5.46
C LEU A 51 7.86 9.26 -5.99
N ALA A 52 8.24 8.93 -7.22
CA ALA A 52 9.49 9.41 -7.83
C ALA A 52 9.52 10.94 -7.94
N LEU A 53 8.42 11.56 -8.35
CA LEU A 53 8.29 13.02 -8.38
C LEU A 53 8.40 13.63 -6.98
N ALA A 54 7.77 13.04 -5.96
CA ALA A 54 7.88 13.49 -4.58
C ALA A 54 9.32 13.35 -4.04
N ILE A 55 10.01 12.25 -4.35
CA ILE A 55 11.42 12.01 -4.01
C ILE A 55 12.31 13.07 -4.67
N GLY A 56 12.15 13.31 -5.97
CA GLY A 56 12.91 14.31 -6.72
C GLY A 56 12.69 15.72 -6.15
N TYR A 57 11.45 16.10 -5.89
CA TYR A 57 11.12 17.39 -5.28
C TYR A 57 11.72 17.54 -3.87
N ALA A 58 11.60 16.54 -3.01
CA ALA A 58 12.16 16.58 -1.67
C ALA A 58 13.70 16.66 -1.70
N ALA A 59 14.35 15.92 -2.59
CA ALA A 59 15.81 15.98 -2.78
C ALA A 59 16.27 17.35 -3.27
N TRP A 60 15.55 17.94 -4.23
CA TRP A 60 15.79 19.31 -4.72
C TRP A 60 15.62 20.34 -3.61
N ARG A 61 14.63 20.17 -2.73
CA ARG A 61 14.40 21.03 -1.56
C ARG A 61 15.38 20.80 -0.40
N GLY A 62 16.42 19.99 -0.61
CA GLY A 62 17.46 19.69 0.38
C GLY A 62 17.14 18.55 1.35
N SER A 63 15.96 17.91 1.23
CA SER A 63 15.54 16.80 2.09
C SER A 63 16.03 15.42 1.58
N ARG A 64 17.31 15.34 1.14
CA ARG A 64 17.89 14.16 0.49
C ARG A 64 17.78 12.89 1.34
N ARG A 65 17.99 13.01 2.65
CA ARG A 65 17.91 11.85 3.56
C ARG A 65 16.50 11.29 3.62
N GLN A 66 15.47 12.14 3.70
CA GLN A 66 14.07 11.72 3.69
C GLN A 66 13.70 11.07 2.35
N ALA A 67 14.20 11.62 1.24
CA ALA A 67 14.05 11.06 -0.09
C ALA A 67 14.63 9.63 -0.19
N VAL A 68 15.83 9.40 0.35
CA VAL A 68 16.46 8.07 0.42
C VAL A 68 15.64 7.12 1.29
N ILE A 69 15.16 7.56 2.47
CA ILE A 69 14.31 6.72 3.34
C ILE A 69 13.04 6.30 2.61
N ALA A 70 12.37 7.22 1.90
CA ALA A 70 11.17 6.89 1.13
C ALA A 70 11.47 5.89 -0.01
N ALA A 71 12.57 6.06 -0.73
CA ALA A 71 13.00 5.11 -1.76
C ALA A 71 13.27 3.72 -1.17
N LEU A 72 14.01 3.64 -0.06
CA LEU A 72 14.28 2.38 0.63
C LEU A 72 13.00 1.72 1.16
N THR A 73 12.05 2.52 1.68
CA THR A 73 10.75 2.00 2.11
C THR A 73 9.99 1.35 0.95
N MET A 74 10.06 1.94 -0.25
CA MET A 74 9.43 1.36 -1.44
C MET A 74 10.12 0.06 -1.86
N VAL A 75 11.45 -0.01 -1.79
CA VAL A 75 12.21 -1.25 -2.08
C VAL A 75 11.86 -2.37 -1.10
N LEU A 76 11.54 -2.06 0.15
CA LEU A 76 11.11 -3.05 1.15
C LEU A 76 9.76 -3.69 0.79
N VAL A 77 8.91 -3.03 0.00
CA VAL A 77 7.59 -3.60 -0.38
C VAL A 77 7.74 -4.95 -1.09
N PRO A 78 8.42 -5.06 -2.24
CA PRO A 78 8.59 -6.36 -2.88
C PRO A 78 9.39 -7.36 -2.02
N LEU A 79 10.38 -6.90 -1.26
CA LEU A 79 11.17 -7.76 -0.38
C LEU A 79 10.36 -8.43 0.73
N LEU A 80 9.25 -7.82 1.16
CA LEU A 80 8.35 -8.37 2.16
C LEU A 80 7.14 -9.09 1.52
N VAL A 81 6.58 -8.51 0.46
CA VAL A 81 5.37 -9.03 -0.19
C VAL A 81 5.65 -10.31 -0.98
N VAL A 82 6.75 -10.38 -1.74
CA VAL A 82 7.03 -11.55 -2.59
C VAL A 82 7.23 -12.83 -1.77
N PRO A 83 8.08 -12.86 -0.73
CA PRO A 83 8.20 -14.06 0.11
C PRO A 83 6.90 -14.49 0.79
N LEU A 84 6.06 -13.53 1.20
CA LEU A 84 4.74 -13.83 1.76
C LEU A 84 3.79 -14.45 0.74
N LYS A 85 3.84 -13.98 -0.52
CA LYS A 85 3.06 -14.55 -1.63
C LYS A 85 3.44 -16.01 -1.88
N ASP A 86 4.73 -16.28 -1.93
CA ASP A 86 5.25 -17.64 -2.17
C ASP A 86 4.95 -18.57 -0.99
N TRP A 87 5.10 -18.09 0.24
CA TRP A 87 4.85 -18.87 1.44
C TRP A 87 3.36 -19.21 1.64
N ILE A 88 2.46 -18.21 1.51
CA ILE A 88 1.02 -18.41 1.73
C ILE A 88 0.36 -19.09 0.54
N ALA A 89 0.87 -18.84 -0.68
CA ALA A 89 0.40 -19.40 -1.94
C ALA A 89 -1.13 -19.39 -2.09
N ARG A 90 -1.78 -18.32 -1.60
CA ARG A 90 -3.25 -18.18 -1.66
C ARG A 90 -3.72 -18.07 -3.11
N PRO A 91 -4.72 -18.86 -3.55
CA PRO A 91 -5.30 -18.71 -4.88
C PRO A 91 -6.09 -17.42 -5.00
N GLY A 92 -6.24 -16.91 -6.22
CA GLY A 92 -7.02 -15.72 -6.52
C GLY A 92 -8.53 -15.95 -6.46
N PRO A 93 -9.34 -14.87 -6.44
CA PRO A 93 -10.80 -14.96 -6.47
C PRO A 93 -11.35 -15.57 -7.76
N LEU A 94 -10.79 -15.21 -8.90
CA LEU A 94 -11.25 -15.60 -10.25
C LEU A 94 -10.33 -16.61 -10.94
N GLU A 95 -9.11 -16.80 -10.44
CA GLU A 95 -8.09 -17.63 -11.06
C GLU A 95 -7.50 -18.63 -10.06
N ALA A 96 -7.18 -19.84 -10.53
CA ALA A 96 -6.51 -20.84 -9.71
C ALA A 96 -5.01 -20.52 -9.48
N ALA A 97 -4.46 -19.51 -10.14
CA ALA A 97 -3.09 -19.05 -9.91
C ALA A 97 -2.91 -18.62 -8.44
N THR A 98 -1.74 -18.94 -7.88
CA THR A 98 -1.42 -18.67 -6.47
C THR A 98 -0.59 -17.39 -6.30
N GLY A 99 -0.40 -16.94 -5.04
CA GLY A 99 0.40 -15.76 -4.74
C GLY A 99 -0.42 -14.47 -4.67
N TYR A 100 -1.69 -14.56 -4.28
CA TYR A 100 -2.54 -13.38 -4.16
C TYR A 100 -2.39 -12.67 -2.82
N TYR A 101 -1.99 -13.35 -1.75
CA TYR A 101 -1.82 -12.77 -0.42
C TYR A 101 -0.36 -12.39 -0.14
N PRO A 102 -0.08 -11.19 0.37
CA PRO A 102 -0.94 -9.99 0.43
C PRO A 102 -1.02 -9.26 -0.91
N SER A 103 -1.90 -8.24 -1.02
CA SER A 103 -2.09 -7.47 -2.25
C SER A 103 -0.89 -6.59 -2.60
N GLY A 104 -0.23 -6.85 -3.73
CA GLY A 104 0.89 -6.04 -4.22
C GLY A 104 0.47 -4.63 -4.65
N HIS A 105 -0.66 -4.48 -5.34
CA HIS A 105 -1.19 -3.18 -5.76
C HIS A 105 -1.51 -2.28 -4.57
N THR A 106 -2.21 -2.81 -3.56
CA THR A 106 -2.51 -2.06 -2.33
C THR A 106 -1.23 -1.67 -1.58
N ALA A 107 -0.26 -2.57 -1.49
CA ALA A 107 1.03 -2.31 -0.86
C ALA A 107 1.79 -1.19 -1.59
N THR A 108 1.85 -1.25 -2.92
CA THR A 108 2.48 -0.23 -3.78
C THR A 108 1.79 1.12 -3.62
N ALA A 109 0.45 1.17 -3.73
CA ALA A 109 -0.33 2.39 -3.55
C ALA A 109 -0.07 3.04 -2.19
N MET A 110 -0.16 2.25 -1.13
CA MET A 110 -0.02 2.75 0.23
C MET A 110 1.36 3.35 0.50
N VAL A 111 2.43 2.66 0.09
CA VAL A 111 3.79 3.15 0.31
C VAL A 111 4.13 4.30 -0.65
N ALA A 112 3.66 4.26 -1.89
CA ALA A 112 3.91 5.33 -2.85
C ALA A 112 3.20 6.62 -2.45
N TYR A 113 1.89 6.58 -2.24
CA TYR A 113 1.10 7.78 -1.87
C TYR A 113 1.39 8.24 -0.45
N GLY A 114 1.52 7.31 0.50
CA GLY A 114 1.88 7.63 1.89
C GLY A 114 3.30 8.21 1.99
N GLY A 115 4.27 7.64 1.29
CA GLY A 115 5.64 8.15 1.19
C GLY A 115 5.70 9.54 0.55
N ALA A 116 4.97 9.75 -0.55
CA ALA A 116 4.83 11.06 -1.18
C ALA A 116 4.23 12.09 -0.20
N ALA A 117 3.17 11.72 0.52
CA ALA A 117 2.56 12.59 1.52
C ALA A 117 3.55 12.98 2.64
N LEU A 118 4.33 12.02 3.15
CA LEU A 118 5.36 12.27 4.16
C LEU A 118 6.45 13.22 3.66
N LEU A 119 6.91 13.04 2.41
CA LEU A 119 7.95 13.87 1.80
C LEU A 119 7.46 15.31 1.54
N LEU A 120 6.22 15.47 1.12
CA LEU A 120 5.66 16.78 0.76
C LEU A 120 5.17 17.58 1.97
N ALA A 121 4.78 16.91 3.07
CA ALA A 121 4.22 17.54 4.26
C ALA A 121 5.07 18.69 4.84
N PRO A 122 6.43 18.62 4.91
CA PRO A 122 7.23 19.74 5.40
C PRO A 122 7.24 20.98 4.49
N HIS A 123 6.85 20.82 3.22
CA HIS A 123 6.95 21.85 2.18
C HIS A 123 5.64 22.56 1.88
N VAL A 124 4.52 22.19 2.55
CA VAL A 124 3.21 22.79 2.35
C VAL A 124 2.66 23.42 3.63
N ARG A 125 1.88 24.49 3.46
CA ARG A 125 1.28 25.21 4.61
C ARG A 125 0.20 24.38 5.31
N ARG A 126 -0.68 23.70 4.53
CA ARG A 126 -1.71 22.79 5.04
C ARG A 126 -1.29 21.37 4.81
N ARG A 127 -0.97 20.63 5.87
CA ARG A 127 -0.43 19.26 5.79
C ARG A 127 -1.51 18.19 5.76
N TRP A 128 -2.66 18.45 6.38
CA TRP A 128 -3.72 17.44 6.55
C TRP A 128 -4.31 16.87 5.23
N PRO A 129 -4.38 17.62 4.10
CA PRO A 129 -4.91 17.04 2.86
C PRO A 129 -4.05 15.92 2.29
N LEU A 130 -2.73 15.94 2.55
CA LEU A 130 -1.81 14.96 1.98
C LEU A 130 -2.06 13.53 2.49
N PRO A 131 -2.10 13.25 3.81
CA PRO A 131 -2.43 11.91 4.29
C PRO A 131 -3.87 11.52 3.96
N ALA A 132 -4.81 12.47 3.91
CA ALA A 132 -6.18 12.20 3.50
C ALA A 132 -6.25 11.76 2.03
N ALA A 133 -5.55 12.44 1.11
CA ALA A 133 -5.45 12.05 -0.30
C ALA A 133 -4.76 10.69 -0.47
N ALA A 134 -3.65 10.46 0.23
CA ALA A 134 -2.96 9.17 0.21
C ALA A 134 -3.86 8.03 0.68
N GLY A 135 -4.58 8.23 1.78
CA GLY A 135 -5.56 7.26 2.29
C GLY A 135 -6.71 7.02 1.31
N ALA A 136 -7.26 8.09 0.72
CA ALA A 136 -8.34 7.99 -0.27
C ALA A 136 -7.91 7.24 -1.54
N LEU A 137 -6.72 7.52 -2.09
CA LEU A 137 -6.18 6.82 -3.25
C LEU A 137 -5.92 5.34 -2.96
N THR A 138 -5.36 5.02 -1.79
CA THR A 138 -5.16 3.63 -1.37
C THR A 138 -6.49 2.90 -1.15
N ALA A 139 -7.49 3.55 -0.56
CA ALA A 139 -8.82 2.99 -0.38
C ALA A 139 -9.52 2.77 -1.73
N ALA A 140 -9.42 3.73 -2.65
CA ALA A 140 -9.95 3.61 -4.01
C ALA A 140 -9.33 2.42 -4.74
N THR A 141 -7.99 2.28 -4.71
CA THR A 141 -7.29 1.10 -5.24
C THR A 141 -7.84 -0.19 -4.63
N SER A 142 -7.95 -0.23 -3.31
CA SER A 142 -8.43 -1.40 -2.56
C SER A 142 -9.85 -1.81 -2.98
N ILE A 143 -10.75 -0.85 -3.09
CA ILE A 143 -12.13 -1.06 -3.55
C ILE A 143 -12.14 -1.59 -4.99
N GLY A 144 -11.37 -0.94 -5.89
CA GLY A 144 -11.27 -1.37 -7.29
C GLY A 144 -10.82 -2.83 -7.42
N LEU A 145 -9.80 -3.23 -6.66
CA LEU A 145 -9.24 -4.60 -6.68
C LEU A 145 -10.25 -5.65 -6.22
N VAL A 146 -11.02 -5.38 -5.16
CA VAL A 146 -12.06 -6.28 -4.66
C VAL A 146 -13.24 -6.36 -5.65
N LEU A 147 -13.75 -5.22 -6.11
CA LEU A 147 -14.87 -5.20 -7.08
C LEU A 147 -14.53 -5.87 -8.42
N ARG A 148 -13.26 -5.87 -8.82
CA ARG A 148 -12.77 -6.59 -10.01
C ARG A 148 -12.50 -8.07 -9.75
N GLY A 149 -12.54 -8.54 -8.50
CA GLY A 149 -12.14 -9.90 -8.13
C GLY A 149 -10.63 -10.16 -8.33
N TYR A 150 -9.81 -9.12 -8.31
CA TYR A 150 -8.36 -9.26 -8.42
C TYR A 150 -7.71 -9.63 -7.10
N HIS A 151 -8.32 -9.30 -5.96
CA HIS A 151 -7.85 -9.62 -4.63
C HIS A 151 -9.00 -9.79 -3.65
N TRP A 152 -8.82 -10.72 -2.71
CA TRP A 152 -9.71 -10.88 -1.57
C TRP A 152 -9.61 -9.67 -0.62
N PRO A 153 -10.69 -9.29 0.08
CA PRO A 153 -10.65 -8.21 1.09
C PRO A 153 -9.54 -8.36 2.13
N LEU A 154 -9.27 -9.58 2.62
CA LEU A 154 -8.18 -9.82 3.59
C LEU A 154 -6.78 -9.64 3.00
N ASP A 155 -6.57 -9.87 1.70
CA ASP A 155 -5.28 -9.60 1.05
C ASP A 155 -4.96 -8.10 1.07
N VAL A 156 -6.00 -7.30 0.85
CA VAL A 156 -5.96 -5.84 0.90
C VAL A 156 -5.70 -5.36 2.34
N MET A 157 -6.48 -5.87 3.31
CA MET A 157 -6.33 -5.51 4.73
C MET A 157 -4.94 -5.86 5.28
N ALA A 158 -4.38 -7.00 4.87
CA ALA A 158 -3.02 -7.38 5.24
C ALA A 158 -1.99 -6.38 4.72
N SER A 159 -2.15 -5.91 3.48
CA SER A 159 -1.27 -4.87 2.91
C SER A 159 -1.40 -3.54 3.65
N TRP A 160 -2.60 -3.14 4.07
CA TRP A 160 -2.79 -1.97 4.91
C TRP A 160 -2.04 -2.09 6.25
N CYS A 161 -2.13 -3.25 6.91
CA CYS A 161 -1.43 -3.48 8.18
C CYS A 161 0.09 -3.46 8.01
N LEU A 162 0.62 -4.20 7.02
CA LEU A 162 2.05 -4.33 6.78
C LEU A 162 2.67 -2.98 6.35
N CYS A 163 2.10 -2.36 5.33
CA CYS A 163 2.63 -1.11 4.77
C CYS A 163 2.34 0.10 5.66
N GLY A 164 1.25 0.06 6.45
CA GLY A 164 1.00 1.04 7.50
C GLY A 164 2.09 1.05 8.55
N ALA A 165 2.50 -0.14 9.02
CA ALA A 165 3.63 -0.26 9.95
C ALA A 165 4.94 0.26 9.32
N LEU A 166 5.22 -0.07 8.05
CA LEU A 166 6.39 0.45 7.33
C LEU A 166 6.38 1.98 7.26
N LEU A 167 5.24 2.61 6.95
CA LEU A 167 5.13 4.06 6.88
C LEU A 167 5.31 4.72 8.25
N VAL A 168 4.80 4.12 9.34
CA VAL A 168 5.00 4.61 10.71
C VAL A 168 6.49 4.57 11.07
N VAL A 169 7.17 3.45 10.81
CA VAL A 169 8.61 3.32 11.04
C VAL A 169 9.38 4.35 10.21
N SER A 170 9.08 4.47 8.92
CA SER A 170 9.73 5.44 8.02
C SER A 170 9.54 6.88 8.49
N SER A 171 8.32 7.27 8.89
CA SER A 171 8.05 8.60 9.42
C SER A 171 8.85 8.90 10.69
N THR A 172 8.95 7.92 11.60
CA THR A 172 9.72 8.05 12.83
C THR A 172 11.22 8.26 12.54
N VAL A 173 11.77 7.50 11.58
CA VAL A 173 13.16 7.62 11.15
C VAL A 173 13.41 8.98 10.47
N MET A 174 12.47 9.47 9.63
CA MET A 174 12.55 10.78 9.01
C MET A 174 12.57 11.92 10.04
N HIS A 175 11.71 11.86 11.06
CA HIS A 175 11.62 12.89 12.10
C HIS A 175 12.86 12.93 13.00
N ARG A 176 13.36 11.79 13.47
CA ARG A 176 14.59 11.72 14.28
C ARG A 176 15.81 12.28 13.54
N SER A 177 15.79 12.25 12.22
CA SER A 177 16.86 12.78 11.37
C SER A 177 16.88 14.29 11.31
N SER A 178 15.72 14.94 11.35
CA SER A 178 15.61 16.40 11.26
C SER A 178 16.06 17.10 12.55
N SER A 179 15.99 16.42 13.70
CA SER A 179 16.38 16.98 15.01
C SER A 179 17.89 16.95 15.28
N ARG A 180 18.69 16.24 14.46
CA ARG A 180 20.14 16.08 14.64
C ARG A 180 21.01 17.03 13.83
N THR A 181 20.44 17.86 12.96
CA THR A 181 21.21 18.86 12.20
C THR A 181 21.18 20.18 12.97
N PRO A 182 22.33 20.64 13.57
CA PRO A 182 22.41 21.97 14.17
C PRO A 182 22.10 23.01 13.10
N ARG A 183 21.23 23.98 13.39
CA ARG A 183 21.11 25.18 12.56
C ARG A 183 22.47 25.89 12.57
N ARG A 184 23.18 25.84 11.44
CA ARG A 184 24.28 26.76 11.14
C ARG A 184 23.70 28.03 10.57
#